data_d5aba76214ef8d32a99f4ebaf9fbd98b
#
_entry.id   d5aba76214ef8d32a99f4ebaf9fbd98b
#
_cell.length_a   1.000
_cell.length_b   1.000
_cell.length_c   1.000
_cell.angle_alpha   90.00
_cell.angle_beta   90.00
_cell.angle_gamma   90.00
#
_symmetry.space_group_name_H-M   'P 1'
#
loop_
_entity.id
_entity.type
_entity.pdbx_description
1 polymer ?
#
loop_
_entity_poly.entity_id
_entity_poly.type
_entity_poly.pdbx_seq_one_letter_code
_entity_poly.pdbx_strand_id
1 'polypeptide(L)'
;MNQSRTAVQLVRAVLGEVCRRDEEALYWLERALAQEVEPLHYFASVLGLSEQTVYQRAAEWAGLAFSDVLPRDLPVSAPVTNPEALAEVKSVRAELYGRDVLFTACGLSDVLRIATQAAANPDLRGKICVVPPRALRAGLTDRSAALLTDEARMRLSRRWPFASAHLDLTLPVRIGFVIVTIALLVLAIATPFFLQPLLVPFMGVLLLLPAGLRLAAVVRTWFGGEGLPPRPVYDEDLPVYTVLLPMRDEANMVRQLAGALQRLDYPAEKLDIKFVVEAKSVSTLHAAAAELGDLRFELIIVPDSSPRTKPKALNFALPLARGEFVVIFDAEDIPDPDQLRRAVSLFRAQPELDCIQAELVIENSSENWLTALFAGEYAGLFGLILPSLADWDMPLPLGGTSNHFRLQSLREAGCWDAFNVTEDADLGVRLKRLRYRTGTFSAQTLEEAPISLSAFLNQRTRWSKGWMQTFLAHNSRPLQLLRDMGWR
;
A
#
# COMPACT_ATOMS: atom_id res chain seq x y z
N MET A 1 4.06 31.49 -28.60
CA MET A 1 3.31 31.08 -29.80
C MET A 1 3.87 29.86 -30.54
N ASN A 2 5.20 29.76 -30.79
CA ASN A 2 5.75 28.61 -31.53
C ASN A 2 5.71 27.29 -30.74
N GLN A 3 5.99 27.29 -29.43
CA GLN A 3 5.97 26.08 -28.58
C GLN A 3 4.55 25.49 -28.38
N SER A 4 3.53 26.35 -28.22
CA SER A 4 2.13 25.87 -28.08
C SER A 4 1.65 25.17 -29.36
N ARG A 5 2.01 25.70 -30.55
CA ARG A 5 1.68 25.09 -31.83
C ARG A 5 2.36 23.73 -32.03
N THR A 6 3.60 23.60 -31.57
CA THR A 6 4.37 22.34 -31.61
C THR A 6 3.78 21.29 -30.64
N ALA A 7 3.32 21.71 -29.44
CA ALA A 7 2.66 20.82 -28.49
C ALA A 7 1.33 20.28 -29.06
N VAL A 8 0.52 21.12 -29.69
CA VAL A 8 -0.74 20.70 -30.33
C VAL A 8 -0.46 19.70 -31.47
N GLN A 9 0.61 19.89 -32.24
CA GLN A 9 1.01 18.96 -33.30
C GLN A 9 1.42 17.60 -32.74
N LEU A 10 2.18 17.56 -31.63
CA LEU A 10 2.53 16.33 -30.93
C LEU A 10 1.29 15.62 -30.42
N VAL A 11 0.38 16.32 -29.74
CA VAL A 11 -0.87 15.74 -29.23
C VAL A 11 -1.69 15.13 -30.35
N ARG A 12 -1.84 15.82 -31.50
CA ARG A 12 -2.52 15.26 -32.68
C ARG A 12 -1.83 13.97 -33.20
N ALA A 13 -0.53 13.98 -33.29
CA ALA A 13 0.22 12.82 -33.76
C ALA A 13 0.03 11.60 -32.78
N VAL A 14 0.03 11.87 -31.48
CA VAL A 14 -0.17 10.85 -30.46
C VAL A 14 -1.60 10.29 -30.47
N LEU A 15 -2.60 11.17 -30.54
CA LEU A 15 -4.02 10.78 -30.54
C LEU A 15 -4.47 10.17 -31.88
N GLY A 16 -3.83 10.53 -32.99
CA GLY A 16 -4.10 9.96 -34.31
C GLY A 16 -5.56 10.18 -34.74
N GLU A 17 -6.28 9.09 -35.04
CA GLU A 17 -7.66 9.15 -35.54
C GLU A 17 -8.67 9.68 -34.52
N VAL A 18 -8.36 9.61 -33.23
CA VAL A 18 -9.21 10.13 -32.13
C VAL A 18 -9.26 11.67 -32.15
N CYS A 19 -8.24 12.33 -32.71
CA CYS A 19 -8.13 13.78 -32.72
C CYS A 19 -7.71 14.27 -34.12
N ARG A 20 -8.64 14.82 -34.86
CA ARG A 20 -8.39 15.26 -36.25
C ARG A 20 -8.11 16.77 -36.37
N ARG A 21 -8.52 17.58 -35.37
CA ARG A 21 -8.42 19.03 -35.39
C ARG A 21 -7.53 19.54 -34.28
N ASP A 22 -6.88 20.69 -34.51
CA ASP A 22 -6.02 21.34 -33.52
C ASP A 22 -6.80 21.78 -32.26
N GLU A 23 -8.06 22.16 -32.43
CA GLU A 23 -8.95 22.53 -31.31
C GLU A 23 -9.23 21.34 -30.37
N GLU A 24 -9.41 20.14 -30.92
CA GLU A 24 -9.60 18.91 -30.14
C GLU A 24 -8.32 18.55 -29.36
N ALA A 25 -7.17 18.70 -30.00
CA ALA A 25 -5.89 18.46 -29.34
C ALA A 25 -5.63 19.44 -28.19
N LEU A 26 -5.98 20.71 -28.39
CA LEU A 26 -5.87 21.73 -27.35
C LEU A 26 -6.81 21.41 -26.19
N TYR A 27 -8.07 21.05 -26.48
CA TYR A 27 -9.06 20.65 -25.47
C TYR A 27 -8.55 19.51 -24.57
N TRP A 28 -8.02 18.44 -25.18
CA TRP A 28 -7.49 17.30 -24.41
C TRP A 28 -6.24 17.65 -23.61
N LEU A 29 -5.37 18.50 -24.17
CA LEU A 29 -4.19 18.98 -23.46
C LEU A 29 -4.57 19.84 -22.24
N GLU A 30 -5.49 20.77 -22.40
CA GLU A 30 -5.98 21.62 -21.31
C GLU A 30 -6.64 20.78 -20.21
N ARG A 31 -7.41 19.78 -20.56
CA ARG A 31 -8.00 18.86 -19.58
C ARG A 31 -6.94 18.07 -18.80
N ALA A 32 -5.93 17.53 -19.47
CA ALA A 32 -4.85 16.82 -18.80
C ALA A 32 -4.10 17.73 -17.81
N LEU A 33 -3.82 18.98 -18.23
CA LEU A 33 -3.16 19.97 -17.40
C LEU A 33 -4.02 20.42 -16.22
N ALA A 34 -5.33 20.57 -16.41
CA ALA A 34 -6.28 20.91 -15.34
C ALA A 34 -6.37 19.81 -14.26
N GLN A 35 -6.17 18.54 -14.66
CA GLN A 35 -6.12 17.41 -13.73
C GLN A 35 -4.74 17.22 -13.07
N GLU A 36 -3.74 18.05 -13.40
CA GLU A 36 -2.35 17.91 -12.94
C GLU A 36 -1.73 16.53 -13.24
N VAL A 37 -2.18 15.88 -14.32
CA VAL A 37 -1.69 14.56 -14.77
C VAL A 37 -0.80 14.74 -16.00
N GLU A 38 0.21 13.88 -16.12
CA GLU A 38 1.07 13.85 -17.30
C GLU A 38 0.22 13.56 -18.56
N PRO A 39 0.25 14.43 -19.60
CA PRO A 39 -0.70 14.35 -20.70
C PRO A 39 -0.68 13.02 -21.48
N LEU A 40 0.49 12.41 -21.71
CA LEU A 40 0.55 11.13 -22.42
C LEU A 40 -0.12 10.00 -21.62
N HIS A 41 0.06 10.01 -20.29
CA HIS A 41 -0.64 9.08 -19.39
C HIS A 41 -2.15 9.34 -19.35
N TYR A 42 -2.55 10.61 -19.29
CA TYR A 42 -3.95 11.03 -19.33
C TYR A 42 -4.65 10.52 -20.60
N PHE A 43 -4.03 10.73 -21.77
CA PHE A 43 -4.59 10.27 -23.04
C PHE A 43 -4.75 8.75 -23.11
N ALA A 44 -3.77 8.02 -22.62
CA ALA A 44 -3.88 6.56 -22.55
C ALA A 44 -5.04 6.12 -21.66
N SER A 45 -5.14 6.69 -20.44
CA SER A 45 -6.12 6.28 -19.43
C SER A 45 -7.55 6.67 -19.78
N VAL A 46 -7.78 7.92 -20.26
CA VAL A 46 -9.12 8.47 -20.50
C VAL A 46 -9.67 8.07 -21.86
N LEU A 47 -8.82 8.00 -22.89
CA LEU A 47 -9.25 7.69 -24.25
C LEU A 47 -9.14 6.20 -24.62
N GLY A 48 -8.73 5.34 -23.66
CA GLY A 48 -8.62 3.90 -23.87
C GLY A 48 -7.53 3.51 -24.88
N LEU A 49 -6.54 4.37 -25.09
CA LEU A 49 -5.38 4.06 -25.94
C LEU A 49 -4.37 3.22 -25.16
N SER A 50 -3.73 2.23 -25.82
CA SER A 50 -2.66 1.52 -25.12
C SER A 50 -1.48 2.46 -24.82
N GLU A 51 -0.87 2.32 -23.66
CA GLU A 51 0.32 3.09 -23.28
C GLU A 51 1.42 2.92 -24.34
N GLN A 52 1.60 1.70 -24.86
CA GLN A 52 2.53 1.38 -25.93
C GLN A 52 2.27 2.24 -27.18
N THR A 53 1.01 2.33 -27.64
CA THR A 53 0.64 3.12 -28.82
C THR A 53 0.93 4.61 -28.62
N VAL A 54 0.59 5.17 -27.45
CA VAL A 54 0.79 6.58 -27.12
C VAL A 54 2.29 6.93 -27.14
N TYR A 55 3.12 6.13 -26.47
CA TYR A 55 4.56 6.38 -26.39
C TYR A 55 5.30 6.07 -27.69
N GLN A 56 4.87 5.09 -28.47
CA GLN A 56 5.39 4.80 -29.79
C GLN A 56 5.17 6.00 -30.74
N ARG A 57 3.92 6.49 -30.82
CA ARG A 57 3.60 7.66 -31.67
C ARG A 57 4.34 8.93 -31.24
N ALA A 58 4.53 9.13 -29.94
CA ALA A 58 5.31 10.24 -29.42
C ALA A 58 6.80 10.13 -29.85
N ALA A 59 7.38 8.93 -29.80
CA ALA A 59 8.74 8.65 -30.24
C ALA A 59 8.89 8.87 -31.77
N GLU A 60 7.97 8.33 -32.56
CA GLU A 60 7.93 8.50 -34.01
C GLU A 60 7.86 9.97 -34.42
N TRP A 61 6.98 10.75 -33.78
CA TRP A 61 6.87 12.19 -34.01
C TRP A 61 8.18 12.93 -33.71
N ALA A 62 8.90 12.55 -32.66
CA ALA A 62 10.19 13.15 -32.28
C ALA A 62 11.37 12.60 -33.09
N GLY A 63 11.18 11.58 -33.94
CA GLY A 63 12.23 10.89 -34.66
C GLY A 63 13.20 10.14 -33.76
N LEU A 64 12.70 9.58 -32.65
CA LEU A 64 13.45 8.81 -31.66
C LEU A 64 13.17 7.31 -31.78
N ALA A 65 14.10 6.48 -31.28
CA ALA A 65 13.88 5.05 -31.16
C ALA A 65 12.80 4.75 -30.10
N PHE A 66 12.05 3.67 -30.29
CA PHE A 66 11.06 3.18 -29.37
C PHE A 66 11.33 1.71 -29.02
N SER A 67 11.09 1.34 -27.75
CA SER A 67 11.06 -0.06 -27.31
C SER A 67 9.88 -0.25 -26.36
N ASP A 68 9.13 -1.33 -26.55
CA ASP A 68 8.00 -1.71 -25.69
C ASP A 68 8.44 -2.38 -24.38
N VAL A 69 9.70 -2.76 -24.26
CA VAL A 69 10.31 -3.37 -23.07
C VAL A 69 11.69 -2.78 -22.79
N LEU A 70 12.12 -2.83 -21.54
CA LEU A 70 13.51 -2.59 -21.17
C LEU A 70 14.28 -3.92 -21.30
N PRO A 71 15.25 -4.04 -22.25
CA PRO A 71 15.96 -5.31 -22.48
C PRO A 71 16.66 -5.80 -21.19
N ARG A 72 16.50 -7.09 -20.86
CA ARG A 72 16.96 -7.68 -19.58
C ARG A 72 18.48 -7.75 -19.44
N ASP A 73 19.17 -8.01 -20.53
CA ASP A 73 20.61 -8.35 -20.54
C ASP A 73 21.53 -7.14 -20.73
N LEU A 74 20.99 -5.92 -20.74
CA LEU A 74 21.82 -4.74 -20.90
C LEU A 74 22.53 -4.36 -19.59
N PRO A 75 23.86 -4.17 -19.60
CA PRO A 75 24.56 -3.61 -18.47
C PRO A 75 24.09 -2.17 -18.22
N VAL A 76 23.48 -1.95 -17.06
CA VAL A 76 23.06 -0.61 -16.63
C VAL A 76 24.27 0.11 -16.07
N SER A 77 24.55 1.29 -16.59
CA SER A 77 25.75 2.08 -16.24
C SER A 77 25.73 2.65 -14.80
N ALA A 78 24.56 2.64 -14.15
CA ALA A 78 24.42 2.99 -12.74
C ALA A 78 23.43 2.06 -12.05
N PRO A 79 23.80 1.40 -10.93
CA PRO A 79 22.85 0.65 -10.12
C PRO A 79 21.76 1.61 -9.59
N VAL A 80 20.55 1.08 -9.41
CA VAL A 80 19.50 1.83 -8.73
C VAL A 80 19.96 2.05 -7.30
N THR A 81 20.40 3.25 -6.99
CA THR A 81 20.98 3.60 -5.69
C THR A 81 19.93 3.77 -4.61
N ASN A 82 18.68 4.01 -4.99
CA ASN A 82 17.57 4.17 -4.07
C ASN A 82 16.40 3.27 -4.47
N PRO A 83 16.27 2.06 -3.89
CA PRO A 83 15.17 1.15 -4.17
C PRO A 83 13.80 1.72 -3.74
N GLU A 84 13.77 2.69 -2.82
CA GLU A 84 12.55 3.30 -2.32
C GLU A 84 11.85 4.21 -3.36
N ALA A 85 12.58 4.64 -4.38
CA ALA A 85 12.13 5.60 -5.38
C ALA A 85 12.03 5.02 -6.80
N LEU A 86 11.84 3.71 -6.93
CA LEU A 86 11.74 3.07 -8.26
C LEU A 86 10.60 3.65 -9.11
N ALA A 87 9.48 4.02 -8.48
CA ALA A 87 8.35 4.65 -9.16
C ALA A 87 8.71 6.02 -9.79
N GLU A 88 9.72 6.70 -9.25
CA GLU A 88 10.15 8.05 -9.69
C GLU A 88 11.21 8.01 -10.78
N VAL A 89 11.78 6.84 -11.07
CA VAL A 89 12.82 6.69 -12.08
C VAL A 89 12.23 6.87 -13.48
N LYS A 90 12.60 7.94 -14.15
CA LYS A 90 12.14 8.28 -15.52
C LYS A 90 13.11 7.85 -16.60
N SER A 91 14.35 7.53 -16.28
CA SER A 91 15.34 7.15 -17.28
C SER A 91 16.44 6.27 -16.72
N VAL A 92 17.00 5.44 -17.59
CA VAL A 92 18.12 4.54 -17.29
C VAL A 92 19.10 4.56 -18.44
N ARG A 93 20.40 4.63 -18.15
CA ARG A 93 21.47 4.45 -19.13
C ARG A 93 21.88 2.99 -19.19
N ALA A 94 21.97 2.45 -20.38
CA ALA A 94 22.46 1.11 -20.60
C ALA A 94 23.31 1.05 -21.86
N GLU A 95 24.30 0.17 -21.87
CA GLU A 95 25.15 -0.06 -23.01
C GLU A 95 24.48 -1.06 -23.98
N LEU A 96 24.25 -0.63 -25.21
CA LEU A 96 23.69 -1.45 -26.29
C LEU A 96 24.66 -1.50 -27.46
N TYR A 97 25.22 -2.67 -27.76
CA TYR A 97 26.21 -2.86 -28.84
C TYR A 97 27.39 -1.86 -28.81
N GLY A 98 27.95 -1.64 -27.60
CA GLY A 98 29.07 -0.73 -27.39
C GLY A 98 28.72 0.76 -27.47
N ARG A 99 27.42 1.10 -27.40
CA ARG A 99 26.94 2.48 -27.38
C ARG A 99 26.11 2.73 -26.12
N ASP A 100 26.35 3.86 -25.47
CA ASP A 100 25.48 4.31 -24.38
C ASP A 100 24.15 4.81 -24.92
N VAL A 101 23.07 4.16 -24.51
CA VAL A 101 21.68 4.51 -24.83
C VAL A 101 20.93 4.90 -23.55
N LEU A 102 20.24 6.02 -23.61
CA LEU A 102 19.33 6.47 -22.56
C LEU A 102 17.92 5.92 -22.86
N PHE A 103 17.48 4.95 -22.10
CA PHE A 103 16.09 4.49 -22.07
C PHE A 103 15.28 5.42 -21.17
N THR A 104 14.21 6.01 -21.69
CA THR A 104 13.48 7.04 -20.94
C THR A 104 11.97 6.95 -21.14
N ALA A 105 11.23 7.08 -20.03
CA ALA A 105 9.79 7.27 -20.00
C ALA A 105 9.48 8.76 -20.03
N CYS A 106 9.57 9.35 -21.22
CA CYS A 106 9.42 10.79 -21.44
C CYS A 106 7.95 11.22 -21.23
N GLY A 107 7.73 12.32 -20.49
CA GLY A 107 6.46 13.06 -20.56
C GLY A 107 6.38 13.93 -21.81
N LEU A 108 5.21 14.52 -22.06
CA LEU A 108 4.95 15.37 -23.22
C LEU A 108 6.00 16.51 -23.35
N SER A 109 6.29 17.19 -22.26
CA SER A 109 7.28 18.27 -22.21
C SER A 109 8.70 17.78 -22.50
N ASP A 110 9.05 16.59 -22.05
CA ASP A 110 10.36 15.98 -22.32
C ASP A 110 10.49 15.61 -23.80
N VAL A 111 9.44 15.04 -24.40
CA VAL A 111 9.41 14.70 -25.83
C VAL A 111 9.64 15.98 -26.67
N LEU A 112 8.95 17.07 -26.37
CA LEU A 112 9.12 18.35 -27.05
C LEU A 112 10.56 18.89 -26.93
N ARG A 113 11.12 18.85 -25.73
CA ARG A 113 12.48 19.30 -25.46
C ARG A 113 13.51 18.44 -26.20
N ILE A 114 13.39 17.12 -26.15
CA ILE A 114 14.30 16.19 -26.80
C ILE A 114 14.19 16.32 -28.31
N ALA A 115 12.98 16.43 -28.88
CA ALA A 115 12.79 16.64 -30.31
C ALA A 115 13.50 17.90 -30.81
N THR A 116 13.40 19.00 -30.05
CA THR A 116 14.11 20.26 -30.36
C THR A 116 15.63 20.10 -30.31
N GLN A 117 16.15 19.40 -29.31
CA GLN A 117 17.57 19.10 -29.18
C GLN A 117 18.10 18.17 -30.28
N ALA A 118 17.29 17.13 -30.62
CA ALA A 118 17.63 16.17 -31.69
C ALA A 118 17.58 16.80 -33.09
N ALA A 119 16.80 17.88 -33.28
CA ALA A 119 16.83 18.67 -34.51
C ALA A 119 18.13 19.49 -34.63
N ALA A 120 18.65 20.01 -33.51
CA ALA A 120 19.92 20.72 -33.45
C ALA A 120 21.14 19.78 -33.47
N ASN A 121 21.02 18.58 -32.91
CA ASN A 121 22.09 17.58 -32.86
C ASN A 121 21.54 16.17 -33.23
N PRO A 122 21.63 15.76 -34.51
CA PRO A 122 21.11 14.50 -35.01
C PRO A 122 21.67 13.24 -34.31
N ASP A 123 22.89 13.33 -33.74
CA ASP A 123 23.53 12.18 -33.04
C ASP A 123 22.76 11.74 -31.79
N LEU A 124 21.94 12.62 -31.24
CA LEU A 124 21.09 12.29 -30.08
C LEU A 124 20.00 11.24 -30.43
N ARG A 125 19.53 11.18 -31.67
CA ARG A 125 18.50 10.25 -32.11
C ARG A 125 18.90 8.79 -31.91
N GLY A 126 20.21 8.49 -32.10
CA GLY A 126 20.73 7.12 -31.87
C GLY A 126 21.10 6.81 -30.41
N LYS A 127 20.99 7.78 -29.52
CA LYS A 127 21.37 7.65 -28.10
C LYS A 127 20.18 7.66 -27.15
N ILE A 128 18.97 7.91 -27.64
CA ILE A 128 17.75 7.99 -26.82
C ILE A 128 16.72 7.00 -27.36
N CYS A 129 16.20 6.17 -26.47
CA CYS A 129 15.14 5.22 -26.74
C CYS A 129 13.96 5.50 -25.78
N VAL A 130 12.79 5.78 -26.33
CA VAL A 130 11.57 6.00 -25.55
C VAL A 130 11.00 4.64 -25.16
N VAL A 131 10.62 4.51 -23.89
CA VAL A 131 10.02 3.30 -23.32
C VAL A 131 8.77 3.69 -22.54
N PRO A 132 7.66 2.92 -22.60
CA PRO A 132 6.51 3.18 -21.77
C PRO A 132 6.87 3.13 -20.27
N PRO A 133 6.28 4.00 -19.40
CA PRO A 133 6.61 4.05 -17.98
C PRO A 133 6.46 2.71 -17.25
N ARG A 134 5.43 1.93 -17.59
CA ARG A 134 5.23 0.58 -17.03
C ARG A 134 6.33 -0.39 -17.43
N ALA A 135 6.73 -0.39 -18.70
CA ALA A 135 7.79 -1.24 -19.21
C ALA A 135 9.14 -0.89 -18.58
N LEU A 136 9.41 0.41 -18.36
CA LEU A 136 10.60 0.86 -17.66
C LEU A 136 10.60 0.36 -16.21
N ARG A 137 9.49 0.56 -15.47
CA ARG A 137 9.36 0.08 -14.09
C ARG A 137 9.48 -1.43 -13.98
N ALA A 138 8.81 -2.19 -14.86
CA ALA A 138 8.89 -3.64 -14.86
C ALA A 138 10.33 -4.12 -15.07
N GLY A 139 11.04 -3.55 -16.05
CA GLY A 139 12.43 -3.91 -16.31
C GLY A 139 13.39 -3.54 -15.17
N LEU A 140 13.14 -2.42 -14.47
CA LEU A 140 13.89 -2.01 -13.27
C LEU A 140 13.58 -2.94 -12.08
N THR A 141 12.33 -3.33 -11.91
CA THR A 141 11.90 -4.26 -10.85
C THR A 141 12.57 -5.62 -11.03
N ASP A 142 12.55 -6.17 -12.25
CA ASP A 142 13.20 -7.45 -12.55
C ASP A 142 14.70 -7.42 -12.22
N ARG A 143 15.39 -6.34 -12.57
CA ARG A 143 16.83 -6.17 -12.31
C ARG A 143 17.14 -5.96 -10.84
N SER A 144 16.27 -5.28 -10.12
CA SER A 144 16.43 -4.98 -8.70
C SER A 144 15.77 -6.02 -7.80
N ALA A 145 15.24 -7.12 -8.37
CA ALA A 145 14.42 -8.09 -7.64
C ALA A 145 15.08 -8.66 -6.39
N ALA A 146 16.38 -8.97 -6.47
CA ALA A 146 17.13 -9.47 -5.31
C ALA A 146 17.25 -8.41 -4.20
N LEU A 147 17.58 -7.16 -4.57
CA LEU A 147 17.69 -6.03 -3.64
C LEU A 147 16.33 -5.71 -3.01
N LEU A 148 15.28 -5.58 -3.84
CA LEU A 148 13.92 -5.33 -3.37
C LEU A 148 13.42 -6.42 -2.42
N THR A 149 13.75 -7.69 -2.72
CA THR A 149 13.38 -8.82 -1.87
C THR A 149 14.10 -8.78 -0.53
N ASP A 150 15.39 -8.44 -0.51
CA ASP A 150 16.15 -8.29 0.72
C ASP A 150 15.64 -7.11 1.56
N GLU A 151 15.41 -5.95 0.94
CA GLU A 151 14.81 -4.79 1.60
C GLU A 151 13.39 -5.10 2.10
N ALA A 152 12.56 -5.78 1.33
CA ALA A 152 11.20 -6.16 1.73
C ALA A 152 11.18 -7.02 3.01
N ARG A 153 12.21 -7.81 3.22
CA ARG A 153 12.36 -8.69 4.40
C ARG A 153 13.02 -8.00 5.58
N MET A 154 14.12 -7.28 5.34
CA MET A 154 15.09 -6.91 6.37
C MET A 154 15.07 -5.42 6.73
N ARG A 155 14.37 -4.57 5.96
CA ARG A 155 14.36 -3.12 6.17
C ARG A 155 13.98 -2.73 7.59
N LEU A 156 12.87 -3.27 8.12
CA LEU A 156 12.41 -2.94 9.46
C LEU A 156 13.40 -3.38 10.53
N SER A 157 13.91 -4.61 10.44
CA SER A 157 14.89 -5.14 11.42
C SER A 157 16.20 -4.36 11.42
N ARG A 158 16.61 -3.81 10.27
CA ARG A 158 17.80 -2.94 10.17
C ARG A 158 17.53 -1.54 10.73
N ARG A 159 16.36 -0.95 10.42
CA ARG A 159 16.03 0.42 10.82
C ARG A 159 15.53 0.52 12.26
N TRP A 160 14.67 -0.41 12.67
CA TRP A 160 14.01 -0.44 13.96
C TRP A 160 14.07 -1.84 14.61
N PRO A 161 15.26 -2.33 14.99
CA PRO A 161 15.43 -3.70 15.50
C PRO A 161 14.61 -3.99 16.75
N PHE A 162 14.23 -2.98 17.52
CA PHE A 162 13.40 -3.10 18.72
C PHE A 162 11.88 -3.20 18.43
N ALA A 163 11.47 -3.06 17.18
CA ALA A 163 10.09 -3.11 16.74
C ALA A 163 9.88 -4.17 15.64
N SER A 164 10.81 -5.10 15.47
CA SER A 164 10.71 -6.18 14.49
C SER A 164 10.58 -7.54 15.19
N ALA A 165 9.70 -8.38 14.67
CA ALA A 165 9.56 -9.77 15.09
C ALA A 165 10.64 -10.69 14.49
N HIS A 166 11.56 -10.15 13.71
CA HIS A 166 12.77 -10.85 13.29
C HIS A 166 13.73 -10.98 14.47
N LEU A 167 13.55 -12.05 15.24
CA LEU A 167 14.39 -12.34 16.40
C LEU A 167 15.43 -13.39 16.00
N ASP A 168 16.68 -12.97 15.93
CA ASP A 168 17.81 -13.90 16.03
C ASP A 168 17.88 -14.40 17.47
N LEU A 169 17.13 -15.47 17.74
CA LEU A 169 17.10 -16.10 19.04
C LEU A 169 18.44 -16.80 19.31
N THR A 170 19.39 -16.07 19.85
CA THR A 170 20.65 -16.64 20.35
C THR A 170 20.36 -17.68 21.42
N LEU A 171 21.24 -18.66 21.58
CA LEU A 171 21.04 -19.74 22.55
C LEU A 171 20.74 -19.24 23.99
N PRO A 172 21.41 -18.18 24.52
CA PRO A 172 21.07 -17.62 25.83
C PRO A 172 19.63 -17.09 25.91
N VAL A 173 19.15 -16.45 24.86
CA VAL A 173 17.78 -15.93 24.81
C VAL A 173 16.75 -17.06 24.81
N ARG A 174 17.01 -18.14 24.07
CA ARG A 174 16.14 -19.34 24.08
C ARG A 174 16.10 -19.98 25.47
N ILE A 175 17.26 -20.14 26.11
CA ILE A 175 17.33 -20.67 27.48
C ILE A 175 16.59 -19.76 28.46
N GLY A 176 16.81 -18.44 28.39
CA GLY A 176 16.11 -17.46 29.22
C GLY A 176 14.57 -17.53 29.03
N PHE A 177 14.12 -17.67 27.79
CA PHE A 177 12.69 -17.82 27.49
C PHE A 177 12.11 -19.10 28.11
N VAL A 178 12.82 -20.25 28.01
CA VAL A 178 12.40 -21.52 28.62
C VAL A 178 12.33 -21.38 30.14
N ILE A 179 13.35 -20.78 30.77
CA ILE A 179 13.37 -20.57 32.23
C ILE A 179 12.18 -19.70 32.68
N VAL A 180 11.94 -18.57 32.00
CA VAL A 180 10.80 -17.68 32.30
C VAL A 180 9.47 -18.41 32.10
N THR A 181 9.32 -19.20 31.04
CA THR A 181 8.11 -19.96 30.79
C THR A 181 7.85 -20.99 31.90
N ILE A 182 8.89 -21.72 32.31
CA ILE A 182 8.79 -22.69 33.44
C ILE A 182 8.46 -21.94 34.74
N ALA A 183 9.08 -20.81 35.02
CA ALA A 183 8.82 -20.02 36.23
C ALA A 183 7.37 -19.50 36.26
N LEU A 184 6.83 -19.03 35.13
CA LEU A 184 5.44 -18.61 34.99
C LEU A 184 4.47 -19.78 35.16
N LEU A 185 4.80 -20.95 34.62
CA LEU A 185 3.98 -22.16 34.80
C LEU A 185 3.96 -22.60 36.27
N VAL A 186 5.10 -22.63 36.93
CA VAL A 186 5.20 -22.94 38.37
C VAL A 186 4.42 -21.90 39.19
N LEU A 187 4.54 -20.62 38.87
CA LEU A 187 3.78 -19.55 39.52
C LEU A 187 2.27 -19.76 39.32
N ALA A 188 1.83 -20.04 38.10
CA ALA A 188 0.42 -20.27 37.78
C ALA A 188 -0.15 -21.47 38.56
N ILE A 189 0.62 -22.55 38.71
CA ILE A 189 0.22 -23.73 39.49
C ILE A 189 0.22 -23.43 41.01
N ALA A 190 1.21 -22.68 41.49
CA ALA A 190 1.32 -22.34 42.92
C ALA A 190 0.32 -21.27 43.38
N THR A 191 -0.09 -20.37 42.49
CA THR A 191 -0.97 -19.23 42.80
C THR A 191 -2.28 -19.61 43.49
N PRO A 192 -3.06 -20.59 43.04
CA PRO A 192 -4.30 -20.99 43.71
C PRO A 192 -4.11 -21.47 45.15
N PHE A 193 -2.92 -21.99 45.48
CA PHE A 193 -2.63 -22.57 46.81
C PHE A 193 -2.02 -21.56 47.78
N PHE A 194 -1.12 -20.70 47.32
CA PHE A 194 -0.32 -19.84 48.17
C PHE A 194 -0.59 -18.33 48.02
N LEU A 195 -1.12 -17.91 46.85
CA LEU A 195 -1.24 -16.50 46.47
C LEU A 195 -2.69 -16.08 46.21
N GLN A 196 -3.67 -16.86 46.72
CA GLN A 196 -5.10 -16.57 46.53
C GLN A 196 -5.50 -15.12 46.87
N PRO A 197 -5.02 -14.51 47.98
CA PRO A 197 -5.36 -13.13 48.34
C PRO A 197 -4.89 -12.09 47.32
N LEU A 198 -3.82 -12.38 46.55
CA LEU A 198 -3.27 -11.52 45.49
C LEU A 198 -3.88 -11.80 44.13
N LEU A 199 -4.31 -13.06 43.89
CA LEU A 199 -4.86 -13.48 42.60
C LEU A 199 -6.18 -12.78 42.29
N VAL A 200 -7.09 -12.69 43.29
CA VAL A 200 -8.42 -12.09 43.08
C VAL A 200 -8.35 -10.60 42.70
N PRO A 201 -7.62 -9.72 43.39
CA PRO A 201 -7.48 -8.32 42.95
C PRO A 201 -6.73 -8.20 41.63
N PHE A 202 -5.69 -9.01 41.39
CA PHE A 202 -4.98 -9.02 40.10
C PHE A 202 -5.89 -9.40 38.94
N MET A 203 -6.66 -10.48 39.06
CA MET A 203 -7.65 -10.88 38.07
C MET A 203 -8.75 -9.82 37.91
N GLY A 204 -9.17 -9.20 39.05
CA GLY A 204 -10.10 -8.08 39.02
C GLY A 204 -9.62 -6.94 38.14
N VAL A 205 -8.38 -6.48 38.33
CA VAL A 205 -7.78 -5.41 37.52
C VAL A 205 -7.68 -5.86 36.06
N LEU A 206 -7.20 -7.08 35.79
CA LEU A 206 -7.03 -7.63 34.45
C LEU A 206 -8.34 -7.67 33.67
N LEU A 207 -9.46 -7.97 34.34
CA LEU A 207 -10.79 -8.05 33.71
C LEU A 207 -11.51 -6.69 33.66
N LEU A 208 -11.40 -5.90 34.73
CA LEU A 208 -12.10 -4.62 34.83
C LEU A 208 -11.50 -3.53 33.96
N LEU A 209 -10.17 -3.57 33.72
CA LEU A 209 -9.52 -2.56 32.89
C LEU A 209 -9.98 -2.58 31.43
N PRO A 210 -10.00 -3.73 30.73
CA PRO A 210 -10.58 -3.81 29.39
C PRO A 210 -12.09 -3.54 29.34
N ALA A 211 -12.82 -3.98 30.38
CA ALA A 211 -14.26 -3.71 30.49
C ALA A 211 -14.54 -2.21 30.69
N GLY A 212 -13.75 -1.55 31.54
CA GLY A 212 -13.82 -0.11 31.77
C GLY A 212 -13.49 0.70 30.50
N LEU A 213 -12.47 0.27 29.74
CA LEU A 213 -12.13 0.87 28.46
C LEU A 213 -13.29 0.79 27.46
N ARG A 214 -13.94 -0.38 27.36
CA ARG A 214 -15.11 -0.58 26.48
C ARG A 214 -16.29 0.30 26.93
N LEU A 215 -16.56 0.35 28.24
CA LEU A 215 -17.61 1.21 28.78
C LEU A 215 -17.32 2.68 28.49
N ALA A 216 -16.08 3.13 28.68
CA ALA A 216 -15.67 4.50 28.36
C ALA A 216 -15.85 4.80 26.84
N ALA A 217 -15.57 3.84 25.96
CA ALA A 217 -15.81 3.98 24.52
C ALA A 217 -17.31 4.13 24.20
N VAL A 218 -18.19 3.35 24.85
CA VAL A 218 -19.65 3.48 24.70
C VAL A 218 -20.13 4.86 25.19
N VAL A 219 -19.66 5.29 26.37
CA VAL A 219 -20.01 6.60 26.92
C VAL A 219 -19.54 7.74 25.99
N ARG A 220 -18.31 7.65 25.48
CA ARG A 220 -17.78 8.63 24.51
C ARG A 220 -18.67 8.71 23.26
N THR A 221 -19.08 7.58 22.70
CA THR A 221 -19.93 7.55 21.50
C THR A 221 -21.32 8.10 21.78
N TRP A 222 -21.85 7.86 22.98
CA TRP A 222 -23.18 8.37 23.37
C TRP A 222 -23.21 9.89 23.58
N PHE A 223 -22.16 10.46 24.15
CA PHE A 223 -22.07 11.89 24.46
C PHE A 223 -21.19 12.67 23.46
N GLY A 224 -20.43 11.98 22.60
CA GLY A 224 -19.65 12.59 21.55
C GLY A 224 -20.54 13.00 20.39
N GLY A 225 -20.42 14.25 19.93
CA GLY A 225 -21.07 14.69 18.70
C GLY A 225 -20.38 14.05 17.47
N GLU A 226 -21.14 13.78 16.44
CA GLU A 226 -20.56 13.47 15.12
C GLU A 226 -19.76 14.69 14.66
N GLY A 227 -18.50 14.50 14.32
CA GLY A 227 -17.68 15.54 13.69
C GLY A 227 -18.32 15.96 12.36
N LEU A 228 -18.16 17.23 12.00
CA LEU A 228 -18.62 17.69 10.68
C LEU A 228 -17.95 16.84 9.59
N PRO A 229 -18.72 16.36 8.60
CA PRO A 229 -18.16 15.61 7.50
C PRO A 229 -17.10 16.48 6.79
N PRO A 230 -15.96 15.91 6.42
CA PRO A 230 -14.93 16.63 5.69
C PRO A 230 -15.52 17.18 4.39
N ARG A 231 -14.99 18.32 3.93
CA ARG A 231 -15.46 18.96 2.67
C ARG A 231 -15.20 18.04 1.48
N PRO A 232 -16.14 17.92 0.54
CA PRO A 232 -15.92 17.15 -0.67
C PRO A 232 -14.71 17.73 -1.46
N VAL A 233 -13.91 16.82 -2.02
CA VAL A 233 -12.74 17.15 -2.85
C VAL A 233 -13.14 16.98 -4.32
N TYR A 234 -12.86 17.99 -5.14
CA TYR A 234 -13.09 17.94 -6.57
C TYR A 234 -12.05 17.07 -7.27
N ASP A 235 -12.38 16.54 -8.46
CA ASP A 235 -11.49 15.64 -9.21
C ASP A 235 -10.14 16.26 -9.53
N GLU A 236 -10.13 17.56 -9.84
CA GLU A 236 -8.93 18.33 -10.15
C GLU A 236 -7.93 18.32 -9.00
N ASP A 237 -8.45 18.39 -7.78
CA ASP A 237 -7.66 18.44 -6.55
C ASP A 237 -7.27 17.06 -6.01
N LEU A 238 -7.80 15.96 -6.51
CA LEU A 238 -7.45 14.63 -6.02
C LEU A 238 -6.00 14.28 -6.39
N PRO A 239 -5.20 13.75 -5.47
CA PRO A 239 -3.86 13.26 -5.76
C PRO A 239 -3.90 11.88 -6.44
N VAL A 240 -2.77 11.41 -6.93
CA VAL A 240 -2.62 9.99 -7.30
C VAL A 240 -2.76 9.13 -6.04
N TYR A 241 -3.56 8.06 -6.13
CA TYR A 241 -3.79 7.11 -5.04
C TYR A 241 -3.29 5.72 -5.43
N THR A 242 -2.42 5.13 -4.62
CA THR A 242 -1.98 3.75 -4.84
C THR A 242 -2.86 2.78 -4.04
N VAL A 243 -3.31 1.73 -4.70
CA VAL A 243 -4.04 0.60 -4.11
C VAL A 243 -3.17 -0.65 -4.23
N LEU A 244 -2.85 -1.30 -3.12
CA LEU A 244 -2.07 -2.54 -3.09
C LEU A 244 -2.98 -3.72 -2.78
N LEU A 245 -2.93 -4.76 -3.63
CA LEU A 245 -3.75 -5.96 -3.58
C LEU A 245 -2.84 -7.17 -3.44
N PRO A 246 -2.42 -7.52 -2.22
CA PRO A 246 -1.59 -8.70 -1.99
C PRO A 246 -2.45 -9.96 -2.17
N MET A 247 -2.05 -10.81 -3.11
CA MET A 247 -2.82 -12.01 -3.47
C MET A 247 -1.94 -13.26 -3.51
N ARG A 248 -2.48 -14.35 -2.97
CA ARG A 248 -1.82 -15.64 -3.00
C ARG A 248 -2.83 -16.78 -3.08
N ASP A 249 -2.81 -17.53 -4.19
CA ASP A 249 -3.70 -18.66 -4.45
C ASP A 249 -5.21 -18.29 -4.46
N GLU A 250 -5.53 -17.06 -4.93
CA GLU A 250 -6.86 -16.43 -4.91
C GLU A 250 -7.36 -16.06 -6.31
N ALA A 251 -7.07 -16.89 -7.31
CA ALA A 251 -7.43 -16.64 -8.72
C ALA A 251 -8.93 -16.37 -8.94
N ASN A 252 -9.79 -17.01 -8.14
CA ASN A 252 -11.25 -16.87 -8.20
C ASN A 252 -11.75 -15.49 -7.74
N MET A 253 -10.99 -14.79 -6.89
CA MET A 253 -11.38 -13.49 -6.34
C MET A 253 -10.97 -12.31 -7.23
N VAL A 254 -9.97 -12.50 -8.12
CA VAL A 254 -9.38 -11.41 -8.93
C VAL A 254 -10.43 -10.62 -9.69
N ARG A 255 -11.35 -11.30 -10.38
CA ARG A 255 -12.40 -10.65 -11.20
C ARG A 255 -13.40 -9.87 -10.36
N GLN A 256 -13.81 -10.42 -9.22
CA GLN A 256 -14.73 -9.76 -8.29
C GLN A 256 -14.10 -8.49 -7.74
N LEU A 257 -12.86 -8.60 -7.25
CA LEU A 257 -12.09 -7.48 -6.70
C LEU A 257 -11.84 -6.40 -7.78
N ALA A 258 -11.39 -6.78 -8.98
CA ALA A 258 -11.23 -5.84 -10.09
C ALA A 258 -12.54 -5.08 -10.39
N GLY A 259 -13.66 -5.79 -10.44
CA GLY A 259 -14.98 -5.18 -10.62
C GLY A 259 -15.39 -4.25 -9.47
N ALA A 260 -15.04 -4.55 -8.23
CA ALA A 260 -15.26 -3.67 -7.09
C ALA A 260 -14.45 -2.37 -7.21
N LEU A 261 -13.16 -2.50 -7.54
CA LEU A 261 -12.25 -1.36 -7.69
C LEU A 261 -12.54 -0.49 -8.92
N GLN A 262 -13.12 -1.08 -9.97
CA GLN A 262 -13.59 -0.30 -11.12
C GLN A 262 -14.77 0.62 -10.80
N ARG A 263 -15.53 0.34 -9.73
CA ARG A 263 -16.65 1.16 -9.25
C ARG A 263 -16.23 2.28 -8.29
N LEU A 264 -14.95 2.39 -7.94
CA LEU A 264 -14.45 3.47 -7.10
C LEU A 264 -14.72 4.83 -7.75
N ASP A 265 -15.29 5.75 -6.99
CA ASP A 265 -15.49 7.15 -7.38
C ASP A 265 -14.15 7.92 -7.27
N TYR A 266 -13.28 7.65 -8.23
CA TYR A 266 -11.96 8.27 -8.31
C TYR A 266 -11.51 8.34 -9.78
N PRO A 267 -10.88 9.45 -10.24
CA PRO A 267 -10.41 9.56 -11.61
C PRO A 267 -9.47 8.42 -12.01
N ALA A 268 -9.74 7.75 -13.13
CA ALA A 268 -8.99 6.57 -13.54
C ALA A 268 -7.50 6.84 -13.75
N GLU A 269 -7.16 8.02 -14.23
CA GLU A 269 -5.80 8.50 -14.48
C GLU A 269 -5.02 8.78 -13.18
N LYS A 270 -5.72 8.91 -12.05
CA LYS A 270 -5.15 9.14 -10.71
C LYS A 270 -5.17 7.87 -9.85
N LEU A 271 -5.65 6.73 -10.36
CA LEU A 271 -5.59 5.44 -9.71
C LEU A 271 -4.35 4.66 -10.14
N ASP A 272 -3.64 4.12 -9.15
CA ASP A 272 -2.45 3.28 -9.31
C ASP A 272 -2.68 1.95 -8.58
N ILE A 273 -3.42 1.01 -9.21
CA ILE A 273 -3.84 -0.25 -8.59
C ILE A 273 -2.83 -1.35 -8.94
N LYS A 274 -2.28 -2.02 -7.93
CA LYS A 274 -1.27 -3.04 -8.10
C LYS A 274 -1.73 -4.40 -7.58
N PHE A 275 -1.91 -5.36 -8.49
CA PHE A 275 -1.97 -6.77 -8.13
C PHE A 275 -0.58 -7.23 -7.69
N VAL A 276 -0.42 -7.56 -6.41
CA VAL A 276 0.85 -7.98 -5.83
C VAL A 276 0.81 -9.48 -5.60
N VAL A 277 1.32 -10.24 -6.55
CA VAL A 277 1.11 -11.69 -6.62
C VAL A 277 2.43 -12.43 -6.42
N GLU A 278 2.45 -13.44 -5.54
CA GLU A 278 3.60 -14.33 -5.35
C GLU A 278 3.89 -15.14 -6.63
N ALA A 279 5.15 -15.23 -7.02
CA ALA A 279 5.58 -15.89 -8.27
C ALA A 279 5.13 -17.38 -8.39
N LYS A 280 4.88 -18.05 -7.27
CA LYS A 280 4.38 -19.44 -7.24
C LYS A 280 2.88 -19.58 -7.44
N SER A 281 2.11 -18.51 -7.30
CA SER A 281 0.65 -18.51 -7.47
C SER A 281 0.26 -18.37 -8.94
N VAL A 282 0.62 -19.35 -9.77
CA VAL A 282 0.51 -19.28 -11.24
C VAL A 282 -0.93 -19.01 -11.71
N SER A 283 -1.92 -19.64 -11.09
CA SER A 283 -3.34 -19.40 -11.41
C SER A 283 -3.76 -17.95 -11.15
N THR A 284 -3.33 -17.38 -10.02
CA THR A 284 -3.60 -15.98 -9.66
C THR A 284 -2.88 -15.00 -10.59
N LEU A 285 -1.64 -15.32 -11.00
CA LEU A 285 -0.90 -14.53 -12.01
C LEU A 285 -1.65 -14.47 -13.33
N HIS A 286 -2.18 -15.61 -13.82
CA HIS A 286 -2.96 -15.65 -15.06
C HIS A 286 -4.26 -14.85 -14.94
N ALA A 287 -4.97 -14.99 -13.81
CA ALA A 287 -6.20 -14.23 -13.58
C ALA A 287 -5.92 -12.72 -13.52
N ALA A 288 -4.90 -12.28 -12.79
CA ALA A 288 -4.52 -10.87 -12.71
C ALA A 288 -4.05 -10.31 -14.05
N ALA A 289 -3.30 -11.10 -14.84
CA ALA A 289 -2.85 -10.70 -16.17
C ALA A 289 -4.02 -10.44 -17.15
N ALA A 290 -5.15 -11.12 -16.98
CA ALA A 290 -6.35 -10.92 -17.79
C ALA A 290 -7.00 -9.53 -17.57
N GLU A 291 -6.80 -8.92 -16.41
CA GLU A 291 -7.36 -7.59 -16.05
C GLU A 291 -6.46 -6.41 -16.49
N LEU A 292 -5.23 -6.67 -16.99
CA LEU A 292 -4.27 -5.62 -17.36
C LEU A 292 -4.64 -4.82 -18.63
N GLY A 293 -5.73 -5.18 -19.30
CA GLY A 293 -6.31 -4.35 -20.37
C GLY A 293 -6.77 -2.98 -19.87
N ASP A 294 -7.15 -2.87 -18.62
CA ASP A 294 -7.47 -1.62 -17.94
C ASP A 294 -6.18 -1.01 -17.38
N LEU A 295 -5.85 0.21 -17.82
CA LEU A 295 -4.62 0.90 -17.44
C LEU A 295 -4.55 1.32 -15.96
N ARG A 296 -5.61 1.17 -15.19
CA ARG A 296 -5.56 1.34 -13.73
C ARG A 296 -4.76 0.23 -13.04
N PHE A 297 -4.78 -0.99 -13.60
CA PHE A 297 -4.16 -2.17 -12.99
C PHE A 297 -2.73 -2.41 -13.49
N GLU A 298 -1.83 -2.71 -12.58
CA GLU A 298 -0.45 -3.13 -12.83
C GLU A 298 -0.18 -4.43 -12.06
N LEU A 299 0.49 -5.40 -12.67
CA LEU A 299 0.86 -6.67 -12.03
C LEU A 299 2.30 -6.62 -11.53
N ILE A 300 2.47 -6.83 -10.23
CA ILE A 300 3.77 -6.93 -9.56
C ILE A 300 3.98 -8.38 -9.14
N ILE A 301 4.99 -9.02 -9.73
CA ILE A 301 5.34 -10.41 -9.44
C ILE A 301 6.40 -10.43 -8.33
N VAL A 302 6.03 -10.98 -7.18
CA VAL A 302 6.91 -11.04 -6.00
C VAL A 302 7.75 -12.32 -6.06
N PRO A 303 9.10 -12.24 -6.06
CA PRO A 303 9.96 -13.41 -6.08
C PRO A 303 9.74 -14.33 -4.87
N ASP A 304 9.84 -15.64 -5.10
CA ASP A 304 9.72 -16.63 -4.03
C ASP A 304 10.89 -16.51 -3.05
N SER A 305 10.60 -16.15 -1.83
CA SER A 305 11.56 -16.04 -0.73
C SER A 305 10.88 -16.17 0.62
N SER A 306 11.61 -16.67 1.62
CA SER A 306 11.10 -16.71 3.00
C SER A 306 11.34 -15.38 3.72
N PRO A 307 10.40 -14.95 4.58
CA PRO A 307 9.10 -15.56 4.84
C PRO A 307 8.13 -15.29 3.69
N ARG A 308 7.20 -16.23 3.43
CA ARG A 308 6.12 -16.06 2.45
C ARG A 308 4.91 -15.47 3.14
N THR A 309 4.92 -14.16 3.29
CA THR A 309 3.92 -13.41 4.07
C THR A 309 3.38 -12.23 3.27
N LYS A 310 2.13 -11.84 3.57
CA LYS A 310 1.49 -10.64 3.04
C LYS A 310 2.38 -9.38 3.19
N PRO A 311 2.92 -9.06 4.39
CA PRO A 311 3.76 -7.88 4.57
C PRO A 311 5.04 -7.89 3.72
N LYS A 312 5.67 -9.05 3.48
CA LYS A 312 6.82 -9.12 2.55
C LYS A 312 6.40 -8.72 1.13
N ALA A 313 5.25 -9.20 0.66
CA ALA A 313 4.76 -8.89 -0.67
C ALA A 313 4.42 -7.39 -0.80
N LEU A 314 3.75 -6.82 0.19
CA LEU A 314 3.47 -5.38 0.27
C LEU A 314 4.75 -4.54 0.26
N ASN A 315 5.74 -4.90 1.08
CA ASN A 315 7.03 -4.21 1.14
C ASN A 315 7.79 -4.28 -0.19
N PHE A 316 7.67 -5.37 -0.94
CA PHE A 316 8.27 -5.51 -2.26
C PHE A 316 7.62 -4.57 -3.29
N ALA A 317 6.30 -4.40 -3.22
CA ALA A 317 5.53 -3.56 -4.15
C ALA A 317 5.60 -2.06 -3.82
N LEU A 318 5.78 -1.70 -2.54
CA LEU A 318 5.71 -0.31 -2.07
C LEU A 318 6.69 0.66 -2.76
N PRO A 319 7.93 0.29 -3.15
CA PRO A 319 8.81 1.15 -3.94
C PRO A 319 8.27 1.53 -5.31
N LEU A 320 7.27 0.80 -5.82
CA LEU A 320 6.61 1.04 -7.10
C LEU A 320 5.34 1.88 -6.97
N ALA A 321 4.93 2.22 -5.74
CA ALA A 321 3.77 3.06 -5.46
C ALA A 321 4.03 4.50 -5.92
N ARG A 322 3.07 5.07 -6.69
CA ARG A 322 3.14 6.42 -7.27
C ARG A 322 2.29 7.44 -6.54
N GLY A 323 1.37 6.97 -5.68
CA GLY A 323 0.41 7.81 -4.98
C GLY A 323 1.03 8.65 -3.86
N GLU A 324 0.39 9.76 -3.55
CA GLU A 324 0.61 10.49 -2.29
C GLU A 324 0.13 9.66 -1.10
N PHE A 325 -0.98 8.95 -1.32
CA PHE A 325 -1.57 8.02 -0.36
C PHE A 325 -1.53 6.59 -0.89
N VAL A 326 -1.55 5.64 0.03
CA VAL A 326 -1.62 4.21 -0.26
C VAL A 326 -2.64 3.53 0.63
N VAL A 327 -3.42 2.61 0.07
CA VAL A 327 -4.35 1.74 0.79
C VAL A 327 -4.07 0.28 0.43
N ILE A 328 -4.40 -0.62 1.35
CA ILE A 328 -4.35 -2.06 1.14
C ILE A 328 -5.78 -2.58 1.16
N PHE A 329 -6.13 -3.43 0.18
CA PHE A 329 -7.34 -4.24 0.22
C PHE A 329 -6.98 -5.71 0.08
N ASP A 330 -7.66 -6.57 0.82
CA ASP A 330 -7.55 -8.01 0.68
C ASP A 330 -8.39 -8.50 -0.52
N ALA A 331 -8.21 -9.75 -0.93
CA ALA A 331 -8.81 -10.25 -2.17
C ALA A 331 -10.35 -10.30 -2.14
N GLU A 332 -10.93 -10.49 -0.95
CA GLU A 332 -12.36 -10.57 -0.71
C GLU A 332 -13.03 -9.21 -0.45
N ASP A 333 -12.28 -8.14 -0.32
CA ASP A 333 -12.79 -6.84 0.10
C ASP A 333 -13.64 -6.13 -0.94
N ILE A 334 -14.72 -5.50 -0.45
CA ILE A 334 -15.56 -4.61 -1.25
C ILE A 334 -15.63 -3.25 -0.55
N PRO A 335 -14.76 -2.30 -0.91
CA PRO A 335 -14.78 -0.97 -0.31
C PRO A 335 -15.94 -0.12 -0.83
N ASP A 336 -16.39 0.84 0.01
CA ASP A 336 -17.31 1.89 -0.42
C ASP A 336 -16.76 2.62 -1.65
N PRO A 337 -17.58 2.90 -2.67
CA PRO A 337 -17.11 3.57 -3.89
C PRO A 337 -16.42 4.92 -3.63
N ASP A 338 -16.86 5.69 -2.66
CA ASP A 338 -16.31 7.01 -2.31
C ASP A 338 -15.22 6.99 -1.24
N GLN A 339 -14.79 5.79 -0.82
CA GLN A 339 -13.86 5.62 0.31
C GLN A 339 -12.53 6.38 0.12
N LEU A 340 -11.92 6.30 -1.07
CA LEU A 340 -10.66 7.00 -1.35
C LEU A 340 -10.83 8.52 -1.31
N ARG A 341 -11.93 9.03 -1.85
CA ARG A 341 -12.25 10.47 -1.87
C ARG A 341 -12.46 10.99 -0.45
N ARG A 342 -13.19 10.24 0.39
CA ARG A 342 -13.38 10.56 1.82
C ARG A 342 -12.07 10.51 2.59
N ALA A 343 -11.21 9.56 2.30
CA ALA A 343 -9.87 9.49 2.90
C ALA A 343 -9.02 10.72 2.56
N VAL A 344 -8.97 11.14 1.28
CA VAL A 344 -8.26 12.37 0.87
C VAL A 344 -8.84 13.59 1.57
N SER A 345 -10.18 13.69 1.62
CA SER A 345 -10.86 14.80 2.29
C SER A 345 -10.47 14.91 3.76
N LEU A 346 -10.39 13.77 4.47
CA LEU A 346 -9.98 13.73 5.86
C LEU A 346 -8.49 14.09 6.04
N PHE A 347 -7.59 13.53 5.23
CA PHE A 347 -6.16 13.87 5.27
C PHE A 347 -5.88 15.36 5.00
N ARG A 348 -6.72 16.01 4.19
CA ARG A 348 -6.63 17.46 3.94
C ARG A 348 -7.18 18.28 5.09
N ALA A 349 -8.28 17.82 5.69
CA ALA A 349 -8.90 18.49 6.84
C ALA A 349 -8.02 18.37 8.11
N GLN A 350 -7.27 17.28 8.23
CA GLN A 350 -6.37 16.98 9.34
C GLN A 350 -4.98 16.59 8.82
N PRO A 351 -4.15 17.56 8.47
CA PRO A 351 -2.81 17.32 7.88
C PRO A 351 -1.85 16.55 8.79
N GLU A 352 -2.12 16.55 10.09
CA GLU A 352 -1.35 15.82 11.10
C GLU A 352 -1.61 14.31 11.09
N LEU A 353 -2.65 13.81 10.42
CA LEU A 353 -2.91 12.38 10.30
C LEU A 353 -1.96 11.74 9.29
N ASP A 354 -1.33 10.65 9.70
CA ASP A 354 -0.42 9.84 8.90
C ASP A 354 -1.06 8.56 8.40
N CYS A 355 -2.01 8.02 9.18
CA CYS A 355 -2.78 6.82 8.86
C CYS A 355 -4.22 6.97 9.31
N ILE A 356 -5.16 6.44 8.53
CA ILE A 356 -6.56 6.31 8.91
C ILE A 356 -7.09 4.92 8.58
N GLN A 357 -7.85 4.35 9.51
CA GLN A 357 -8.51 3.06 9.36
C GLN A 357 -9.97 3.25 8.98
N ALA A 358 -10.41 2.63 7.89
CA ALA A 358 -11.82 2.53 7.54
C ALA A 358 -12.54 1.49 8.42
N GLU A 359 -13.86 1.56 8.45
CA GLU A 359 -14.70 0.61 9.18
C GLU A 359 -14.81 -0.71 8.41
N LEU A 360 -14.49 -1.82 9.06
CA LEU A 360 -14.70 -3.16 8.49
C LEU A 360 -16.06 -3.69 8.93
N VAL A 361 -16.86 -4.14 7.97
CA VAL A 361 -18.23 -4.64 8.18
C VAL A 361 -18.35 -6.05 7.62
N ILE A 362 -18.90 -6.95 8.41
CA ILE A 362 -19.07 -8.36 8.00
C ILE A 362 -20.32 -8.50 7.13
N GLU A 363 -20.13 -8.87 5.86
CA GLU A 363 -21.19 -9.01 4.88
C GLU A 363 -22.07 -10.25 5.16
N ASN A 364 -21.44 -11.39 5.44
CA ASN A 364 -22.11 -12.67 5.64
C ASN A 364 -22.63 -12.90 7.08
N SER A 365 -22.95 -11.81 7.80
CA SER A 365 -23.38 -11.86 9.21
C SER A 365 -24.63 -12.70 9.47
N SER A 366 -25.50 -12.88 8.47
CA SER A 366 -26.75 -13.65 8.56
C SER A 366 -26.58 -15.15 8.27
N GLU A 367 -25.41 -15.63 7.91
CA GLU A 367 -25.19 -16.99 7.44
C GLU A 367 -25.31 -18.02 8.58
N ASN A 368 -24.74 -17.72 9.76
CA ASN A 368 -24.87 -18.54 10.96
C ASN A 368 -24.57 -17.75 12.24
N TRP A 369 -24.73 -18.40 13.40
CA TRP A 369 -24.51 -17.75 14.70
C TRP A 369 -23.07 -17.29 14.92
N LEU A 370 -22.09 -17.97 14.33
CA LEU A 370 -20.67 -17.63 14.45
C LEU A 370 -20.34 -16.35 13.67
N THR A 371 -20.86 -16.23 12.43
CA THR A 371 -20.72 -15.03 11.61
C THR A 371 -21.45 -13.83 12.23
N ALA A 372 -22.62 -14.05 12.85
CA ALA A 372 -23.34 -13.02 13.60
C ALA A 372 -22.54 -12.53 14.82
N LEU A 373 -21.93 -13.44 15.58
CA LEU A 373 -21.07 -13.08 16.71
C LEU A 373 -19.85 -12.28 16.24
N PHE A 374 -19.24 -12.70 15.15
CA PHE A 374 -18.08 -12.05 14.55
C PHE A 374 -18.43 -10.63 14.07
N ALA A 375 -19.60 -10.47 13.44
CA ALA A 375 -20.11 -9.15 13.03
C ALA A 375 -20.32 -8.20 14.23
N GLY A 376 -20.88 -8.72 15.35
CA GLY A 376 -21.01 -7.94 16.58
C GLY A 376 -19.66 -7.53 17.18
N GLU A 377 -18.66 -8.40 17.12
CA GLU A 377 -17.29 -8.09 17.56
C GLU A 377 -16.65 -6.99 16.70
N TYR A 378 -16.79 -7.08 15.36
CA TYR A 378 -16.27 -6.08 14.42
C TYR A 378 -16.96 -4.73 14.58
N ALA A 379 -18.28 -4.71 14.68
CA ALA A 379 -19.03 -3.48 14.95
C ALA A 379 -18.57 -2.81 16.26
N GLY A 380 -18.33 -3.59 17.31
CA GLY A 380 -17.78 -3.07 18.58
C GLY A 380 -16.34 -2.57 18.44
N LEU A 381 -15.51 -3.27 17.67
CA LEU A 381 -14.11 -2.88 17.46
C LEU A 381 -14.00 -1.63 16.58
N PHE A 382 -14.50 -1.68 15.35
CA PHE A 382 -14.35 -0.62 14.37
C PHE A 382 -15.28 0.56 14.58
N GLY A 383 -16.50 0.32 15.09
CA GLY A 383 -17.47 1.39 15.34
C GLY A 383 -17.34 2.10 16.68
N LEU A 384 -16.73 1.47 17.71
CA LEU A 384 -16.66 2.04 19.06
C LEU A 384 -15.22 2.16 19.59
N ILE A 385 -14.47 1.04 19.59
CA ILE A 385 -13.17 0.98 20.29
C ILE A 385 -12.11 1.75 19.55
N LEU A 386 -11.89 1.46 18.25
CA LEU A 386 -10.84 2.11 17.47
C LEU A 386 -11.04 3.63 17.36
N PRO A 387 -12.26 4.16 17.09
CA PRO A 387 -12.51 5.60 17.11
C PRO A 387 -12.19 6.23 18.46
N SER A 388 -12.52 5.54 19.56
CA SER A 388 -12.23 6.05 20.90
C SER A 388 -10.72 6.06 21.20
N LEU A 389 -9.99 5.02 20.82
CA LEU A 389 -8.53 4.98 20.96
C LEU A 389 -7.85 6.09 20.15
N ALA A 390 -8.34 6.35 18.92
CA ALA A 390 -7.85 7.44 18.08
C ALA A 390 -8.02 8.81 18.77
N ASP A 391 -9.21 9.09 19.30
CA ASP A 391 -9.50 10.36 20.01
C ASP A 391 -8.68 10.53 21.29
N TRP A 392 -8.44 9.44 22.01
CA TRP A 392 -7.60 9.45 23.22
C TRP A 392 -6.11 9.46 22.89
N ASP A 393 -5.76 9.54 21.63
CA ASP A 393 -4.37 9.49 21.16
C ASP A 393 -3.60 8.26 21.68
N MET A 394 -4.31 7.12 21.77
CA MET A 394 -3.75 5.82 22.16
C MET A 394 -3.24 5.04 20.94
N PRO A 395 -2.40 4.00 21.14
CA PRO A 395 -2.02 3.10 20.07
C PRO A 395 -3.27 2.48 19.41
N LEU A 396 -3.37 2.60 18.10
CA LEU A 396 -4.48 2.06 17.33
C LEU A 396 -4.06 0.73 16.70
N PRO A 397 -4.56 -0.43 17.16
CA PRO A 397 -4.32 -1.69 16.45
C PRO A 397 -5.09 -1.64 15.13
N LEU A 398 -4.36 -1.52 14.02
CA LEU A 398 -4.95 -1.45 12.70
C LEU A 398 -5.54 -2.81 12.31
N GLY A 399 -6.59 -2.81 11.50
CA GLY A 399 -7.10 -4.02 10.85
C GLY A 399 -6.20 -4.47 9.70
N GLY A 400 -6.43 -5.65 9.15
CA GLY A 400 -5.63 -6.24 8.08
C GLY A 400 -5.79 -5.55 6.73
N THR A 401 -6.87 -4.79 6.56
CA THR A 401 -7.27 -4.15 5.32
C THR A 401 -7.82 -2.75 5.54
N SER A 402 -8.02 -2.00 4.45
CA SER A 402 -8.62 -0.65 4.46
C SER A 402 -7.89 0.35 5.35
N ASN A 403 -6.57 0.17 5.44
CA ASN A 403 -5.66 1.12 6.06
C ASN A 403 -5.14 2.08 5.01
N HIS A 404 -5.42 3.35 5.18
CA HIS A 404 -4.96 4.42 4.31
C HIS A 404 -3.78 5.13 4.97
N PHE A 405 -2.68 5.28 4.25
CA PHE A 405 -1.46 5.90 4.77
C PHE A 405 -1.01 7.05 3.87
N ARG A 406 -0.39 8.07 4.47
CA ARG A 406 0.55 8.88 3.72
C ARG A 406 1.73 8.00 3.33
N LEU A 407 2.02 7.89 2.04
CA LEU A 407 3.06 6.98 1.55
C LEU A 407 4.42 7.27 2.18
N GLN A 408 4.74 8.55 2.36
CA GLN A 408 6.00 8.95 2.98
C GLN A 408 6.08 8.51 4.45
N SER A 409 5.05 8.75 5.25
CA SER A 409 5.01 8.35 6.67
C SER A 409 5.15 6.83 6.84
N LEU A 410 4.50 6.04 5.97
CA LEU A 410 4.63 4.59 5.96
C LEU A 410 6.06 4.13 5.65
N ARG A 411 6.72 4.76 4.65
CA ARG A 411 8.13 4.49 4.30
C ARG A 411 9.07 4.82 5.45
N GLU A 412 8.86 5.96 6.10
CA GLU A 412 9.65 6.42 7.23
C GLU A 412 9.45 5.56 8.48
N ALA A 413 8.24 5.05 8.72
CA ALA A 413 7.93 4.13 9.79
C ALA A 413 8.56 2.73 9.59
N GLY A 414 9.15 2.44 8.43
CA GLY A 414 9.83 1.19 8.11
C GLY A 414 8.92 0.13 7.49
N CYS A 415 7.74 0.53 6.99
CA CYS A 415 6.77 -0.31 6.31
C CYS A 415 6.20 -1.43 7.23
N TRP A 416 5.80 -2.57 6.69
CA TRP A 416 5.28 -3.68 7.49
C TRP A 416 6.39 -4.62 7.97
N ASP A 417 6.18 -5.26 9.12
CA ASP A 417 7.10 -6.32 9.59
C ASP A 417 6.87 -7.63 8.83
N ALA A 418 7.80 -8.00 7.97
CA ALA A 418 7.72 -9.22 7.17
C ALA A 418 7.62 -10.51 8.00
N PHE A 419 8.03 -10.48 9.27
CA PHE A 419 8.09 -11.64 10.16
C PHE A 419 6.93 -11.69 11.17
N ASN A 420 6.12 -10.64 11.27
CA ASN A 420 4.93 -10.63 12.12
C ASN A 420 3.72 -11.15 11.35
N VAL A 421 2.86 -11.93 12.00
CA VAL A 421 1.63 -12.44 11.38
C VAL A 421 0.41 -11.56 11.63
N THR A 422 0.53 -10.52 12.44
CA THR A 422 -0.39 -9.39 12.60
C THR A 422 0.39 -8.10 12.42
N GLU A 423 0.97 -7.96 11.25
CA GLU A 423 1.81 -6.83 10.84
C GLU A 423 1.10 -5.49 10.88
N ASP A 424 -0.21 -5.52 10.73
CA ASP A 424 -1.17 -4.42 10.79
C ASP A 424 -1.27 -3.84 12.20
N ALA A 425 -1.63 -4.68 13.17
CA ALA A 425 -1.71 -4.29 14.57
C ALA A 425 -0.33 -3.85 15.12
N ASP A 426 0.75 -4.54 14.72
CA ASP A 426 2.13 -4.15 15.02
C ASP A 426 2.46 -2.76 14.47
N LEU A 427 2.12 -2.51 13.20
CA LEU A 427 2.34 -1.21 12.56
C LEU A 427 1.61 -0.09 13.31
N GLY A 428 0.35 -0.31 13.74
CA GLY A 428 -0.40 0.66 14.52
C GLY A 428 0.28 1.03 15.85
N VAL A 429 0.81 0.05 16.58
CA VAL A 429 1.60 0.29 17.80
C VAL A 429 2.90 1.04 17.47
N ARG A 430 3.57 0.66 16.40
CA ARG A 430 4.83 1.29 15.96
C ARG A 430 4.64 2.73 15.50
N LEU A 431 3.58 3.03 14.76
CA LEU A 431 3.22 4.40 14.38
C LEU A 431 3.12 5.29 15.62
N LYS A 432 2.40 4.83 16.65
CA LYS A 432 2.28 5.59 17.90
C LYS A 432 3.63 5.79 18.59
N ARG A 433 4.49 4.76 18.66
CA ARG A 433 5.85 4.88 19.23
C ARG A 433 6.72 5.89 18.49
N LEU A 434 6.55 5.99 17.17
CA LEU A 434 7.26 6.93 16.31
C LEU A 434 6.58 8.32 16.26
N ARG A 435 5.50 8.52 17.04
CA ARG A 435 4.71 9.75 17.15
C ARG A 435 3.96 10.15 15.89
N TYR A 436 3.68 9.20 15.01
CA TYR A 436 2.72 9.38 13.93
C TYR A 436 1.30 9.35 14.47
N ARG A 437 0.41 10.13 13.85
CA ARG A 437 -0.99 10.19 14.24
C ARG A 437 -1.83 9.26 13.41
N THR A 438 -2.62 8.44 14.13
CA THR A 438 -3.56 7.51 13.53
C THR A 438 -5.00 7.92 13.86
N GLY A 439 -5.89 7.79 12.89
CA GLY A 439 -7.31 8.08 13.03
C GLY A 439 -8.18 6.97 12.48
N THR A 440 -9.50 7.18 12.56
CA THR A 440 -10.51 6.32 11.94
C THR A 440 -11.50 7.17 11.14
N PHE A 441 -12.22 6.57 10.22
CA PHE A 441 -13.31 7.24 9.49
C PHE A 441 -14.40 6.24 9.08
N SER A 442 -15.60 6.74 8.84
CA SER A 442 -16.82 5.95 8.72
C SER A 442 -17.06 5.30 7.34
N ALA A 443 -16.11 5.40 6.39
CA ALA A 443 -16.23 4.65 5.13
C ALA A 443 -16.10 3.15 5.41
N GLN A 444 -16.92 2.35 4.73
CA GLN A 444 -17.02 0.93 5.02
C GLN A 444 -16.27 0.09 3.98
N THR A 445 -15.79 -1.05 4.42
CA THR A 445 -15.33 -2.15 3.57
C THR A 445 -16.02 -3.42 4.02
N LEU A 446 -16.69 -4.10 3.10
CA LEU A 446 -17.31 -5.38 3.36
C LEU A 446 -16.23 -6.47 3.36
N GLU A 447 -16.27 -7.34 4.37
CA GLU A 447 -15.35 -8.46 4.61
C GLU A 447 -16.16 -9.72 4.97
N GLU A 448 -15.62 -10.91 4.70
CA GLU A 448 -16.27 -12.17 5.03
C GLU A 448 -15.75 -12.76 6.35
N ALA A 449 -16.67 -13.14 7.24
CA ALA A 449 -16.35 -13.89 8.45
C ALA A 449 -16.20 -15.39 8.15
N PRO A 450 -15.33 -16.11 8.91
CA PRO A 450 -15.23 -17.56 8.79
C PRO A 450 -16.51 -18.25 9.19
N ILE A 451 -17.03 -19.12 8.30
CA ILE A 451 -18.32 -19.81 8.48
C ILE A 451 -18.23 -21.07 9.35
N SER A 452 -17.03 -21.57 9.63
CA SER A 452 -16.81 -22.79 10.41
C SER A 452 -15.97 -22.53 11.65
N LEU A 453 -16.25 -23.27 12.72
CA LEU A 453 -15.49 -23.17 13.98
C LEU A 453 -14.00 -23.48 13.79
N SER A 454 -13.66 -24.41 12.91
CA SER A 454 -12.26 -24.74 12.62
C SER A 454 -11.52 -23.56 11.96
N ALA A 455 -12.13 -22.92 10.96
CA ALA A 455 -11.57 -21.74 10.31
C ALA A 455 -11.43 -20.57 11.31
N PHE A 456 -12.46 -20.34 12.14
CA PHE A 456 -12.43 -19.34 13.20
C PHE A 456 -11.29 -19.58 14.19
N LEU A 457 -11.13 -20.79 14.71
CA LEU A 457 -10.07 -21.12 15.66
C LEU A 457 -8.67 -20.97 15.05
N ASN A 458 -8.51 -21.38 13.79
CA ASN A 458 -7.25 -21.20 13.06
C ASN A 458 -6.91 -19.73 12.91
N GLN A 459 -7.88 -18.87 12.56
CA GLN A 459 -7.70 -17.42 12.45
C GLN A 459 -7.33 -16.81 13.82
N ARG A 460 -8.05 -17.16 14.90
CA ARG A 460 -7.78 -16.68 16.26
C ARG A 460 -6.41 -17.13 16.78
N THR A 461 -6.00 -18.35 16.47
CA THR A 461 -4.67 -18.85 16.83
C THR A 461 -3.57 -18.05 16.12
N ARG A 462 -3.78 -17.75 14.83
CA ARG A 462 -2.87 -16.88 14.06
C ARG A 462 -2.78 -15.49 14.67
N TRP A 463 -3.91 -14.86 15.00
CA TRP A 463 -3.95 -13.55 15.64
C TRP A 463 -3.27 -13.55 17.01
N SER A 464 -3.56 -14.53 17.85
CA SER A 464 -2.92 -14.66 19.17
C SER A 464 -1.40 -14.78 19.05
N LYS A 465 -0.91 -15.56 18.07
CA LYS A 465 0.53 -15.64 17.78
C LYS A 465 1.11 -14.27 17.40
N GLY A 466 0.44 -13.53 16.53
CA GLY A 466 0.89 -12.21 16.09
C GLY A 466 0.91 -11.20 17.23
N TRP A 467 -0.12 -11.19 18.07
CA TRP A 467 -0.13 -10.35 19.28
C TRP A 467 1.01 -10.68 20.25
N MET A 468 1.35 -11.97 20.41
CA MET A 468 2.53 -12.35 21.19
C MET A 468 3.82 -11.84 20.54
N GLN A 469 3.95 -11.93 19.22
CA GLN A 469 5.11 -11.41 18.49
C GLN A 469 5.24 -9.89 18.67
N THR A 470 4.15 -9.14 18.49
CA THR A 470 4.08 -7.69 18.68
C THR A 470 4.44 -7.32 20.12
N PHE A 471 3.85 -8.01 21.10
CA PHE A 471 4.16 -7.77 22.51
C PHE A 471 5.64 -7.98 22.82
N LEU A 472 6.23 -9.09 22.40
CA LEU A 472 7.64 -9.42 22.64
C LEU A 472 8.57 -8.42 21.93
N ALA A 473 8.29 -8.08 20.66
CA ALA A 473 9.08 -7.13 19.90
C ALA A 473 9.11 -5.76 20.59
N HIS A 474 7.93 -5.20 20.86
CA HIS A 474 7.82 -3.85 21.42
C HIS A 474 8.28 -3.75 22.88
N ASN A 475 8.18 -4.83 23.67
CA ASN A 475 8.67 -4.88 25.05
C ASN A 475 10.12 -5.35 25.20
N SER A 476 10.82 -5.65 24.10
CA SER A 476 12.26 -6.02 24.12
C SER A 476 13.14 -4.94 24.76
N ARG A 477 12.69 -3.67 24.70
CA ARG A 477 13.35 -2.51 25.34
C ARG A 477 12.35 -1.67 26.14
N PRO A 478 11.94 -2.10 27.34
CA PRO A 478 10.83 -1.50 28.08
C PRO A 478 11.05 -0.03 28.44
N LEU A 479 12.27 0.37 28.80
CA LEU A 479 12.58 1.76 29.10
C LEU A 479 12.47 2.67 27.85
N GLN A 480 12.82 2.15 26.68
CA GLN A 480 12.65 2.87 25.43
C GLN A 480 11.16 2.98 25.08
N LEU A 481 10.39 1.89 25.24
CA LEU A 481 8.95 1.90 25.04
C LEU A 481 8.26 3.00 25.90
N LEU A 482 8.59 3.07 27.18
CA LEU A 482 8.05 4.10 28.08
C LEU A 482 8.41 5.53 27.64
N ARG A 483 9.61 5.75 27.10
CA ARG A 483 10.00 7.06 26.56
C ARG A 483 9.25 7.40 25.27
N ASP A 484 9.09 6.41 24.38
CA ASP A 484 8.42 6.58 23.09
C ASP A 484 6.93 6.87 23.28
N MET A 485 6.28 6.12 24.17
CA MET A 485 4.83 6.24 24.45
C MET A 485 4.49 7.43 25.34
N GLY A 486 5.45 7.95 26.12
CA GLY A 486 5.23 8.99 27.09
C GLY A 486 4.54 8.49 28.38
N TRP A 487 4.36 9.41 29.33
CA TRP A 487 3.70 9.15 30.63
C TRP A 487 2.20 9.51 30.62
N ARG A 488 1.58 9.65 29.45
CA ARG A 488 0.18 10.05 29.33
C ARG A 488 -0.73 8.87 29.08
#